data_c86800f5532ff2de8809b497c186948a
#
_entry.id   c86800f5532ff2de8809b497c186948a
#
_cell.length_a   1.000
_cell.length_b   1.000
_cell.length_c   1.000
_cell.angle_alpha   90.00
_cell.angle_beta   90.00
_cell.angle_gamma   90.00
#
_symmetry.space_group_name_H-M   'P 1'
#
loop_
_entity.id
_entity.type
_entity.pdbx_description
1 polymer ?
#
loop_
_entity_poly.entity_id
_entity_poly.type
_entity_poly.pdbx_seq_one_letter_code
_entity_poly.pdbx_strand_id
1 'polypeptide(L)'
;EELTKTRKNFSIIGEEIGELKNSDKENYWIIDPIDGTTNFLHGIPHFAICIAQMSNKEIISGLIFDPIKDEMFFAEKEKGAFLNNQRLRVSNKGLLDECLFSSNREGVKFSNLNMRCSGCAALDLAYVASGRLDGFFHNRINLWDVAAGALMVIEAGGIVNNINKFSHNNINIKAS
;
A
#
# COMPACT_ATOMS: atom_id res chain seq x y z
N GLU A 1 -4.85 19.48 -4.62
CA GLU A 1 -5.47 20.76 -4.22
C GLU A 1 -6.39 20.63 -3.00
N GLU A 2 -7.33 19.66 -2.92
CA GLU A 2 -8.26 19.57 -1.77
C GLU A 2 -7.54 19.23 -0.46
N LEU A 3 -6.60 18.29 -0.46
CA LEU A 3 -5.81 17.96 0.74
C LEU A 3 -5.03 19.15 1.27
N THR A 4 -4.48 19.97 0.39
CA THR A 4 -3.75 21.18 0.78
C THR A 4 -4.66 22.31 1.28
N LYS A 5 -5.94 22.32 0.92
CA LYS A 5 -6.91 23.26 1.48
C LYS A 5 -7.24 22.93 2.94
N THR A 6 -7.38 21.65 3.27
CA THR A 6 -7.75 21.19 4.62
C THR A 6 -6.57 21.16 5.59
N ARG A 7 -5.36 20.90 5.10
CA ARG A 7 -4.12 20.82 5.88
C ARG A 7 -3.00 21.57 5.16
N LYS A 8 -3.10 22.90 5.12
CA LYS A 8 -2.22 23.79 4.35
C LYS A 8 -0.73 23.68 4.71
N ASN A 9 -0.43 23.32 5.95
CA ASN A 9 0.93 23.27 6.46
C ASN A 9 1.61 21.91 6.25
N PHE A 10 0.86 20.86 5.92
CA PHE A 10 1.44 19.52 5.71
C PHE A 10 2.38 19.52 4.52
N SER A 11 3.50 18.84 4.67
CA SER A 11 4.39 18.52 3.56
C SER A 11 3.80 17.41 2.71
N ILE A 12 4.25 17.27 1.47
CA ILE A 12 3.76 16.24 0.54
C ILE A 12 4.94 15.45 0.01
N ILE A 13 4.80 14.15 -0.05
CA ILE A 13 5.69 13.22 -0.73
C ILE A 13 4.86 12.49 -1.79
N GLY A 14 5.29 12.47 -3.03
CA GLY A 14 4.55 11.78 -4.09
C GLY A 14 5.38 11.49 -5.31
N GLU A 15 4.92 10.55 -6.12
CA GLU A 15 5.62 10.10 -7.31
C GLU A 15 5.85 11.26 -8.29
N GLU A 16 4.81 11.98 -8.65
CA GLU A 16 4.84 13.04 -9.66
C GLU A 16 5.52 14.35 -9.21
N ILE A 17 5.51 14.62 -7.90
CA ILE A 17 5.94 15.89 -7.34
C ILE A 17 7.22 15.80 -6.49
N GLY A 18 7.70 14.57 -6.21
CA GLY A 18 8.78 14.35 -5.27
C GLY A 18 8.41 14.77 -3.85
N GLU A 19 9.30 15.49 -3.16
CA GLU A 19 9.06 16.01 -1.82
C GLU A 19 8.82 17.53 -1.87
N LEU A 20 7.61 17.96 -1.50
CA LEU A 20 7.24 19.36 -1.30
C LEU A 20 7.19 19.66 0.21
N LYS A 21 8.18 20.39 0.71
CA LYS A 21 8.26 20.77 2.12
C LYS A 21 7.45 22.03 2.40
N ASN A 22 6.58 21.95 3.40
CA ASN A 22 5.84 23.07 3.96
C ASN A 22 6.34 23.40 5.38
N SER A 23 5.62 24.27 6.10
CA SER A 23 6.00 24.71 7.44
C SER A 23 5.96 23.60 8.49
N ASP A 24 5.08 22.62 8.32
CA ASP A 24 4.99 21.44 9.17
C ASP A 24 5.98 20.37 8.69
N LYS A 25 6.94 20.03 9.56
CA LYS A 25 8.00 19.08 9.28
C LYS A 25 7.71 17.67 9.80
N GLU A 26 6.62 17.50 10.53
CA GLU A 26 6.25 16.26 11.19
C GLU A 26 5.09 15.56 10.47
N ASN A 27 4.27 16.33 9.76
CA ASN A 27 3.08 15.82 9.08
C ASN A 27 3.22 15.87 7.56
N TYR A 28 2.92 14.75 6.94
CA TYR A 28 3.03 14.55 5.49
C TYR A 28 1.79 13.88 4.92
N TRP A 29 1.40 14.32 3.72
CA TRP A 29 0.65 13.50 2.79
C TRP A 29 1.62 12.72 1.94
N ILE A 30 1.39 11.42 1.79
CA ILE A 30 2.14 10.53 0.91
C ILE A 30 1.16 10.08 -0.16
N ILE A 31 1.44 10.39 -1.43
CA ILE A 31 0.45 10.26 -2.51
C ILE A 31 1.07 9.58 -3.72
N ASP A 32 0.41 8.56 -4.21
CA ASP A 32 0.55 8.05 -5.57
C ASP A 32 -0.78 8.23 -6.30
N PRO A 33 -0.83 9.10 -7.30
CA PRO A 33 -2.06 9.33 -8.05
C PRO A 33 -2.49 8.12 -8.88
N ILE A 34 -1.55 7.28 -9.35
CA ILE A 34 -1.83 6.09 -10.16
C ILE A 34 -0.75 5.02 -9.92
N ASP A 35 -0.89 4.22 -8.85
CA ASP A 35 -0.10 2.99 -8.72
C ASP A 35 -0.57 1.97 -9.76
N GLY A 36 0.40 1.37 -10.46
CA GLY A 36 0.12 0.53 -11.63
C GLY A 36 0.08 1.31 -12.94
N THR A 37 0.89 2.37 -13.08
CA THR A 37 0.97 3.23 -14.27
C THR A 37 1.15 2.44 -15.56
N THR A 38 1.97 1.38 -15.57
CA THR A 38 2.12 0.51 -16.73
C THR A 38 0.80 -0.16 -17.12
N ASN A 39 0.05 -0.68 -16.15
CA ASN A 39 -1.27 -1.26 -16.39
C ASN A 39 -2.23 -0.22 -16.98
N PHE A 40 -2.26 0.95 -16.37
CA PHE A 40 -3.11 2.06 -16.82
C PHE A 40 -2.82 2.44 -18.28
N LEU A 41 -1.56 2.64 -18.65
CA LEU A 41 -1.14 3.00 -20.00
C LEU A 41 -1.48 1.93 -21.05
N HIS A 42 -1.50 0.66 -20.65
CA HIS A 42 -1.86 -0.47 -21.52
C HIS A 42 -3.35 -0.83 -21.50
N GLY A 43 -4.20 -0.05 -20.81
CA GLY A 43 -5.64 -0.33 -20.69
C GLY A 43 -5.96 -1.57 -19.87
N ILE A 44 -5.03 -2.04 -19.03
CA ILE A 44 -5.27 -3.14 -18.09
C ILE A 44 -6.01 -2.57 -16.87
N PRO A 45 -7.23 -3.06 -16.55
CA PRO A 45 -8.07 -2.49 -15.50
C PRO A 45 -7.62 -2.93 -14.10
N HIS A 46 -6.36 -2.63 -13.73
CA HIS A 46 -5.77 -2.99 -12.45
C HIS A 46 -4.74 -1.92 -12.03
N PHE A 47 -5.21 -0.87 -11.41
CA PHE A 47 -4.46 0.28 -10.91
C PHE A 47 -5.23 0.95 -9.78
N ALA A 48 -4.58 1.77 -8.96
CA ALA A 48 -5.21 2.41 -7.81
C ALA A 48 -4.72 3.82 -7.57
N ILE A 49 -5.50 4.59 -6.82
CA ILE A 49 -5.10 5.85 -6.20
C ILE A 49 -4.72 5.56 -4.75
N CYS A 50 -3.55 6.04 -4.31
CA CYS A 50 -3.03 5.81 -2.98
C CYS A 50 -2.78 7.12 -2.24
N ILE A 51 -3.28 7.21 -1.01
CA ILE A 51 -3.05 8.35 -0.15
C ILE A 51 -2.76 7.81 1.25
N ALA A 52 -1.67 8.27 1.86
CA ALA A 52 -1.41 8.01 3.28
C ALA A 52 -1.11 9.32 4.01
N GLN A 53 -1.42 9.35 5.29
CA GLN A 53 -1.03 10.41 6.20
C GLN A 53 0.05 9.89 7.15
N MET A 54 1.17 10.60 7.20
CA MET A 54 2.24 10.34 8.13
C MET A 54 2.30 11.47 9.17
N SER A 55 2.47 11.12 10.44
CA SER A 55 2.72 12.05 11.53
C SER A 55 3.83 11.52 12.42
N ASN A 56 4.82 12.36 12.75
CA ASN A 56 5.97 11.97 13.58
C ASN A 56 6.67 10.69 13.08
N LYS A 57 6.82 10.55 11.77
CA LYS A 57 7.41 9.40 11.08
C LYS A 57 6.61 8.08 11.18
N GLU A 58 5.36 8.13 11.60
CA GLU A 58 4.45 6.99 11.62
C GLU A 58 3.29 7.21 10.65
N ILE A 59 2.89 6.16 9.93
CA ILE A 59 1.69 6.19 9.10
C ILE A 59 0.48 6.07 10.02
N ILE A 60 -0.39 7.07 10.00
CA ILE A 60 -1.55 7.15 10.90
C ILE A 60 -2.88 6.91 10.18
N SER A 61 -2.94 7.11 8.88
CA SER A 61 -4.08 6.70 8.06
C SER A 61 -3.64 6.37 6.63
N GLY A 62 -4.41 5.54 5.95
CA GLY A 62 -4.15 5.15 4.58
C GLY A 62 -5.43 4.85 3.83
N LEU A 63 -5.47 5.24 2.56
CA LEU A 63 -6.56 4.98 1.62
C LEU A 63 -5.97 4.43 0.32
N ILE A 64 -6.60 3.39 -0.19
CA ILE A 64 -6.36 2.85 -1.54
C ILE A 64 -7.72 2.73 -2.22
N PHE A 65 -7.85 3.33 -3.39
CA PHE A 65 -9.08 3.29 -4.17
C PHE A 65 -8.85 2.61 -5.51
N ASP A 66 -9.54 1.50 -5.74
CA ASP A 66 -9.64 0.84 -7.06
C ASP A 66 -10.84 1.43 -7.80
N PRO A 67 -10.62 2.30 -8.80
CA PRO A 67 -11.72 2.95 -9.50
C PRO A 67 -12.47 2.04 -10.47
N ILE A 68 -11.89 0.87 -10.80
CA ILE A 68 -12.51 -0.09 -11.71
C ILE A 68 -13.55 -0.95 -10.99
N LYS A 69 -13.25 -1.34 -9.74
CA LYS A 69 -14.14 -2.18 -8.93
C LYS A 69 -14.99 -1.40 -7.95
N ASP A 70 -14.80 -0.07 -7.89
CA ASP A 70 -15.42 0.81 -6.88
C ASP A 70 -15.15 0.29 -5.46
N GLU A 71 -13.90 -0.12 -5.22
CA GLU A 71 -13.43 -0.63 -3.94
C GLU A 71 -12.58 0.42 -3.23
N MET A 72 -13.05 0.93 -2.10
CA MET A 72 -12.32 1.85 -1.25
C MET A 72 -11.81 1.13 -0.01
N PHE A 73 -10.50 0.89 0.04
CA PHE A 73 -9.80 0.37 1.20
C PHE A 73 -9.32 1.52 2.06
N PHE A 74 -9.56 1.45 3.36
CA PHE A 74 -9.17 2.49 4.31
C PHE A 74 -8.68 1.85 5.60
N ALA A 75 -7.65 2.45 6.20
CA ALA A 75 -7.19 2.10 7.54
C ALA A 75 -6.82 3.36 8.34
N GLU A 76 -7.04 3.30 9.64
CA GLU A 76 -6.56 4.28 10.59
C GLU A 76 -5.90 3.55 11.76
N LYS A 77 -4.74 4.03 12.19
CA LYS A 77 -3.92 3.43 13.25
C LYS A 77 -4.76 3.14 14.49
N GLU A 78 -4.69 1.91 14.99
CA GLU A 78 -5.43 1.41 16.15
C GLU A 78 -6.96 1.35 15.99
N LYS A 79 -7.49 1.60 14.78
CA LYS A 79 -8.94 1.55 14.52
C LYS A 79 -9.36 0.42 13.58
N GLY A 80 -8.41 -0.18 12.90
CA GLY A 80 -8.62 -1.29 11.97
C GLY A 80 -8.61 -0.88 10.50
N ALA A 81 -8.72 -1.88 9.65
CA ALA A 81 -8.81 -1.74 8.19
C ALA A 81 -10.20 -2.12 7.69
N PHE A 82 -10.66 -1.45 6.63
CA PHE A 82 -12.00 -1.58 6.07
C PHE A 82 -12.00 -1.55 4.54
N LEU A 83 -12.90 -2.30 3.92
CA LEU A 83 -13.29 -2.20 2.51
C LEU A 83 -14.76 -1.78 2.46
N ASN A 84 -15.07 -0.63 1.86
CA ASN A 84 -16.44 -0.13 1.73
C ASN A 84 -17.23 -0.29 3.05
N ASN A 85 -16.64 0.12 4.18
CA ASN A 85 -17.18 0.01 5.56
C ASN A 85 -17.24 -1.42 6.15
N GLN A 86 -16.79 -2.44 5.45
CA GLN A 86 -16.67 -3.79 5.99
C GLN A 86 -15.27 -4.00 6.57
N ARG A 87 -15.20 -4.45 7.84
CA ARG A 87 -13.92 -4.66 8.52
C ARG A 87 -13.12 -5.80 7.87
N LEU A 88 -11.85 -5.53 7.61
CA LEU A 88 -10.93 -6.48 7.00
C LEU A 88 -10.21 -7.36 8.04
N ARG A 89 -9.76 -8.51 7.57
CA ARG A 89 -8.82 -9.41 8.25
C ARG A 89 -7.94 -10.06 7.21
N VAL A 90 -6.66 -10.22 7.54
CA VAL A 90 -5.74 -11.04 6.76
C VAL A 90 -6.18 -12.50 6.75
N SER A 91 -5.68 -13.27 5.80
CA SER A 91 -5.89 -14.72 5.72
C SER A 91 -5.31 -15.43 6.95
N ASN A 92 -5.90 -16.57 7.32
CA ASN A 92 -5.43 -17.45 8.39
C ASN A 92 -5.00 -18.83 7.87
N LYS A 93 -4.70 -18.97 6.57
CA LYS A 93 -4.24 -20.23 5.99
C LYS A 93 -2.89 -20.65 6.58
N GLY A 94 -2.76 -21.93 6.89
CA GLY A 94 -1.55 -22.50 7.48
C GLY A 94 -0.71 -23.34 6.53
N LEU A 95 -1.24 -23.70 5.35
CA LEU A 95 -0.54 -24.55 4.39
C LEU A 95 -0.09 -23.73 3.17
N LEU A 96 1.21 -23.79 2.85
CA LEU A 96 1.80 -23.00 1.76
C LEU A 96 1.24 -23.30 0.38
N ASP A 97 0.82 -24.53 0.13
CA ASP A 97 0.21 -24.98 -1.13
C ASP A 97 -1.20 -24.39 -1.36
N GLU A 98 -1.87 -23.96 -0.30
CA GLU A 98 -3.15 -23.25 -0.37
C GLU A 98 -2.98 -21.73 -0.50
N CYS A 99 -1.77 -21.22 -0.25
CA CYS A 99 -1.50 -19.79 -0.23
C CYS A 99 -1.29 -19.21 -1.64
N LEU A 100 -1.70 -17.97 -1.82
CA LEU A 100 -1.49 -17.17 -3.01
C LEU A 100 -0.72 -15.90 -2.66
N PHE A 101 0.42 -15.70 -3.31
CA PHE A 101 1.30 -14.57 -3.05
C PHE A 101 1.39 -13.62 -4.25
N SER A 102 1.76 -12.38 -3.99
CA SER A 102 2.17 -11.43 -5.03
C SER A 102 3.58 -10.92 -4.81
N SER A 103 4.29 -10.64 -5.91
CA SER A 103 5.65 -10.10 -5.90
C SER A 103 6.02 -9.45 -7.22
N ASN A 104 7.05 -8.59 -7.21
CA ASN A 104 7.77 -8.24 -8.42
C ASN A 104 8.68 -9.40 -8.86
N ARG A 105 9.05 -9.45 -10.14
CA ARG A 105 9.85 -10.54 -10.72
C ARG A 105 11.30 -10.58 -10.25
N GLU A 106 11.79 -9.56 -9.57
CA GLU A 106 13.21 -9.47 -9.22
C GLU A 106 13.58 -10.36 -8.03
N GLY A 107 14.40 -11.38 -8.32
CA GLY A 107 15.18 -12.08 -7.29
C GLY A 107 14.49 -13.20 -6.53
N VAL A 108 13.28 -13.58 -6.88
CA VAL A 108 12.54 -14.61 -6.15
C VAL A 108 12.29 -15.84 -7.02
N LYS A 109 13.06 -16.91 -6.79
CA LYS A 109 12.78 -18.24 -7.34
C LYS A 109 11.93 -19.02 -6.34
N PHE A 110 10.62 -18.89 -6.43
CA PHE A 110 9.69 -19.74 -5.67
C PHE A 110 9.13 -20.82 -6.59
N SER A 111 9.83 -21.95 -6.69
CA SER A 111 9.44 -23.05 -7.58
C SER A 111 8.13 -23.74 -7.18
N ASN A 112 7.64 -23.53 -5.94
CA ASN A 112 6.53 -24.27 -5.37
C ASN A 112 5.44 -23.39 -4.76
N LEU A 113 5.40 -22.09 -5.05
CA LEU A 113 4.37 -21.19 -4.54
C LEU A 113 3.45 -20.69 -5.66
N ASN A 114 2.17 -20.56 -5.35
CA ASN A 114 1.23 -19.86 -6.24
C ASN A 114 1.52 -18.38 -6.22
N MET A 115 1.99 -17.83 -7.34
CA MET A 115 2.45 -16.46 -7.43
C MET A 115 1.66 -15.64 -8.45
N ARG A 116 1.53 -14.35 -8.16
CA ARG A 116 1.04 -13.34 -9.10
C ARG A 116 2.07 -12.22 -9.22
N CYS A 117 2.04 -11.54 -10.36
CA CYS A 117 2.76 -10.30 -10.62
C CYS A 117 1.71 -9.36 -11.23
N SER A 118 0.99 -8.65 -10.38
CA SER A 118 -0.19 -7.87 -10.77
C SER A 118 0.17 -6.54 -11.44
N GLY A 119 1.32 -5.97 -11.06
CA GLY A 119 1.77 -4.66 -11.52
C GLY A 119 1.15 -3.46 -10.77
N CYS A 120 0.50 -3.69 -9.62
CA CYS A 120 -0.04 -2.66 -8.74
C CYS A 120 0.17 -3.09 -7.28
N ALA A 121 1.18 -2.52 -6.65
CA ALA A 121 1.62 -2.93 -5.31
C ALA A 121 0.62 -2.54 -4.23
N ALA A 122 -0.03 -1.41 -4.37
CA ALA A 122 -1.05 -0.96 -3.44
C ALA A 122 -2.24 -1.91 -3.40
N LEU A 123 -2.76 -2.35 -4.57
CA LEU A 123 -3.83 -3.34 -4.60
C LEU A 123 -3.37 -4.70 -4.08
N ASP A 124 -2.12 -5.10 -4.32
CA ASP A 124 -1.59 -6.34 -3.76
C ASP A 124 -1.61 -6.30 -2.23
N LEU A 125 -1.17 -5.20 -1.60
CA LEU A 125 -1.22 -5.02 -0.15
C LEU A 125 -2.67 -4.93 0.38
N ALA A 126 -3.56 -4.24 -0.32
CA ALA A 126 -4.99 -4.20 0.01
C ALA A 126 -5.61 -5.60 -0.04
N TYR A 127 -5.18 -6.43 -0.99
CA TYR A 127 -5.63 -7.82 -1.12
C TYR A 127 -5.06 -8.72 -0.02
N VAL A 128 -3.83 -8.47 0.46
CA VAL A 128 -3.33 -9.14 1.68
C VAL A 128 -4.18 -8.73 2.88
N ALA A 129 -4.44 -7.45 3.09
CA ALA A 129 -5.26 -6.96 4.19
C ALA A 129 -6.69 -7.52 4.18
N SER A 130 -7.23 -7.85 3.00
CA SER A 130 -8.57 -8.43 2.83
C SER A 130 -8.59 -9.97 2.76
N GLY A 131 -7.43 -10.64 2.92
CA GLY A 131 -7.32 -12.10 2.84
C GLY A 131 -7.51 -12.69 1.44
N ARG A 132 -7.51 -11.86 0.40
CA ARG A 132 -7.54 -12.29 -1.01
C ARG A 132 -6.18 -12.82 -1.48
N LEU A 133 -5.09 -12.27 -0.92
CA LEU A 133 -3.74 -12.76 -0.99
C LEU A 133 -3.26 -13.14 0.40
N ASP A 134 -2.34 -14.10 0.47
CA ASP A 134 -1.78 -14.58 1.73
C ASP A 134 -0.44 -13.93 2.05
N GLY A 135 0.16 -13.23 1.08
CA GLY A 135 1.37 -12.44 1.29
C GLY A 135 1.81 -11.67 0.06
N PHE A 136 2.63 -10.66 0.33
CA PHE A 136 3.24 -9.76 -0.65
C PHE A 136 4.70 -9.53 -0.32
N PHE A 137 5.57 -9.55 -1.32
CA PHE A 137 6.95 -9.12 -1.17
C PHE A 137 7.43 -8.40 -2.40
N HIS A 138 8.14 -7.33 -2.17
CA HIS A 138 8.67 -6.50 -3.22
C HIS A 138 10.05 -5.98 -2.84
N ASN A 139 10.95 -5.97 -3.81
CA ASN A 139 12.25 -5.35 -3.68
C ASN A 139 12.28 -4.03 -4.46
N ARG A 140 12.87 -2.99 -3.86
CA ARG A 140 13.02 -1.67 -4.49
C ARG A 140 11.70 -1.02 -4.88
N ILE A 141 10.84 -0.82 -3.91
CA ILE A 141 9.56 -0.13 -4.05
C ILE A 141 9.64 1.24 -3.36
N ASN A 142 8.79 2.16 -3.75
CA ASN A 142 8.75 3.49 -3.16
C ASN A 142 7.75 3.57 -2.00
N LEU A 143 7.92 4.60 -1.17
CA LEU A 143 7.06 4.81 0.00
C LEU A 143 5.60 5.04 -0.39
N TRP A 144 5.35 5.80 -1.44
CA TRP A 144 3.99 6.13 -1.88
C TRP A 144 3.21 4.93 -2.39
N ASP A 145 3.87 3.87 -2.90
CA ASP A 145 3.25 2.63 -3.34
C ASP A 145 2.80 1.75 -2.17
N VAL A 146 3.45 1.88 -0.99
CA VAL A 146 3.27 0.90 0.10
C VAL A 146 2.75 1.48 1.41
N ALA A 147 2.87 2.78 1.65
CA ALA A 147 2.55 3.39 2.94
C ALA A 147 1.11 3.09 3.40
N ALA A 148 0.13 3.31 2.53
CA ALA A 148 -1.27 3.05 2.84
C ALA A 148 -1.54 1.55 3.06
N GLY A 149 -1.07 0.71 2.13
CA GLY A 149 -1.30 -0.73 2.17
C GLY A 149 -0.62 -1.43 3.35
N ALA A 150 0.56 -0.99 3.73
CA ALA A 150 1.27 -1.52 4.88
C ALA A 150 0.53 -1.27 6.20
N LEU A 151 -0.04 -0.07 6.40
CA LEU A 151 -0.91 0.20 7.53
C LEU A 151 -2.15 -0.70 7.49
N MET A 152 -2.77 -0.88 6.32
CA MET A 152 -3.96 -1.73 6.17
C MET A 152 -3.69 -3.18 6.59
N VAL A 153 -2.54 -3.74 6.19
CA VAL A 153 -2.16 -5.11 6.58
C VAL A 153 -2.01 -5.21 8.10
N ILE A 154 -1.31 -4.27 8.74
CA ILE A 154 -1.14 -4.23 10.20
C ILE A 154 -2.49 -4.13 10.90
N GLU A 155 -3.35 -3.22 10.47
CA GLU A 155 -4.67 -2.98 11.06
C GLU A 155 -5.68 -4.11 10.78
N ALA A 156 -5.41 -4.94 9.76
CA ALA A 156 -6.15 -6.17 9.49
C ALA A 156 -5.65 -7.38 10.31
N GLY A 157 -4.58 -7.20 11.11
CA GLY A 157 -3.99 -8.24 11.96
C GLY A 157 -2.83 -9.00 11.34
N GLY A 158 -2.29 -8.51 10.21
CA GLY A 158 -1.12 -9.06 9.56
C GLY A 158 0.21 -8.48 10.07
N ILE A 159 1.29 -8.91 9.45
CA ILE A 159 2.66 -8.51 9.79
C ILE A 159 3.30 -7.84 8.59
N VAL A 160 3.94 -6.71 8.81
CA VAL A 160 4.73 -6.01 7.78
C VAL A 160 6.15 -5.80 8.29
N ASN A 161 7.14 -6.30 7.55
CA ASN A 161 8.55 -6.11 7.86
C ASN A 161 9.09 -4.85 7.17
N ASN A 162 10.07 -4.19 7.81
CA ASN A 162 10.80 -3.03 7.28
C ASN A 162 10.02 -1.71 7.10
N ILE A 163 8.81 -1.60 7.61
CA ILE A 163 8.02 -0.37 7.52
C ILE A 163 8.64 0.81 8.28
N ASN A 164 9.46 0.56 9.30
CA ASN A 164 10.07 1.59 10.15
C ASN A 164 11.38 2.19 9.60
N LYS A 165 11.82 1.77 8.42
CA LYS A 165 13.00 2.31 7.75
C LYS A 165 12.57 3.12 6.52
N PHE A 166 11.78 4.16 6.74
CA PHE A 166 11.35 5.05 5.67
C PHE A 166 12.53 5.81 5.05
N SER A 167 13.20 5.16 4.10
CA SER A 167 13.80 5.89 2.99
C SER A 167 12.68 6.09 1.96
N HIS A 168 12.59 7.23 1.33
CA HIS A 168 11.53 7.51 0.36
C HIS A 168 11.58 6.55 -0.85
N ASN A 169 12.72 5.91 -1.10
CA ASN A 169 12.97 5.04 -2.26
C ASN A 169 13.67 3.74 -1.87
N ASN A 170 13.49 2.70 -2.68
CA ASN A 170 14.16 1.40 -2.55
C ASN A 170 13.83 0.63 -1.25
N ILE A 171 12.59 0.63 -0.85
CA ILE A 171 12.10 -0.17 0.29
C ILE A 171 12.00 -1.63 -0.15
N ASN A 172 12.47 -2.55 0.71
CA ASN A 172 12.19 -3.97 0.59
C ASN A 172 11.11 -4.31 1.59
N ILE A 173 9.94 -4.74 1.12
CA ILE A 173 8.77 -5.02 1.95
C ILE A 173 8.36 -6.48 1.88
N LYS A 174 7.91 -7.03 3.00
CA LYS A 174 7.20 -8.30 3.11
C LYS A 174 5.99 -8.09 4.01
N ALA A 175 4.84 -8.56 3.57
CA ALA A 175 3.58 -8.47 4.28
C ALA A 175 2.83 -9.82 4.22
N SER A 176 2.20 -10.22 5.29
CA SER A 176 1.40 -11.45 5.39
C SER A 176 0.34 -11.33 6.49
#